data_fe7f64e5e4d8c619ebf4cbf35e808300
#
_entry.id   fe7f64e5e4d8c619ebf4cbf35e808300
#
_cell.length_a   1.000
_cell.length_b   1.000
_cell.length_c   1.000
_cell.angle_alpha   90.00
_cell.angle_beta   90.00
_cell.angle_gamma   90.00
#
_symmetry.space_group_name_H-M   'P 1'
#
loop_
_entity.id
_entity.type
_entity.pdbx_description
1 polymer ?
#
loop_
_entity_poly.entity_id
_entity_poly.type
_entity_poly.pdbx_seq_one_letter_code
_entity_poly.pdbx_strand_id
1 'polypeptide(L)'
;MSESKVYPVKAHIGSDALLDKEGYEAMYLASVQNPDAFWGEQGKILDWMTPYTRVKNTSYDPGHVSIKWYEDGLLNVSANCLDRHLAQRGDKVAIIWEGDNPAEDRKLTYRELHGEVCKFANVLKAQGVKRGDMVCLYM
;
A
#
# COMPACT_ATOMS: atom_id res chain seq x y z
N MET A 1 3.49 -16.55 -31.87
CA MET A 1 3.08 -15.78 -30.69
C MET A 1 1.71 -16.31 -30.29
N SER A 2 1.54 -16.85 -29.07
CA SER A 2 0.24 -17.30 -28.62
C SER A 2 -0.63 -16.07 -28.37
N GLU A 3 -1.81 -16.01 -28.98
CA GLU A 3 -2.79 -14.98 -28.67
C GLU A 3 -3.15 -15.05 -27.19
N SER A 4 -3.01 -13.92 -26.49
CA SER A 4 -3.41 -13.82 -25.10
C SER A 4 -4.91 -13.98 -25.01
N LYS A 5 -5.39 -15.05 -24.36
CA LYS A 5 -6.83 -15.30 -24.18
C LYS A 5 -7.40 -14.24 -23.23
N VAL A 6 -8.33 -13.42 -23.74
CA VAL A 6 -9.05 -12.42 -22.94
C VAL A 6 -10.31 -13.04 -22.37
N TYR A 7 -10.51 -12.95 -21.07
CA TYR A 7 -11.72 -13.40 -20.38
C TYR A 7 -12.64 -12.21 -20.10
N PRO A 8 -13.92 -12.29 -20.48
CA PRO A 8 -14.88 -11.21 -20.19
C PRO A 8 -15.12 -11.07 -18.69
N VAL A 9 -15.28 -9.83 -18.23
CA VAL A 9 -15.67 -9.55 -16.85
C VAL A 9 -17.11 -10.04 -16.63
N LYS A 10 -17.35 -10.78 -15.54
CA LYS A 10 -18.70 -11.21 -15.16
C LYS A 10 -19.54 -10.00 -14.78
N ALA A 11 -20.77 -9.91 -15.27
CA ALA A 11 -21.63 -8.74 -15.11
C ALA A 11 -21.83 -8.32 -13.64
N HIS A 12 -22.03 -9.30 -12.73
CA HIS A 12 -22.21 -9.02 -11.29
C HIS A 12 -20.94 -8.51 -10.59
N ILE A 13 -19.75 -8.71 -11.18
CA ILE A 13 -18.50 -8.15 -10.67
C ILE A 13 -18.32 -6.74 -11.24
N GLY A 14 -18.65 -6.55 -12.52
CA GLY A 14 -18.53 -5.26 -13.19
C GLY A 14 -19.48 -4.20 -12.63
N SER A 15 -20.72 -4.58 -12.26
CA SER A 15 -21.69 -3.63 -11.69
C SER A 15 -21.29 -3.05 -10.34
N ASP A 16 -20.51 -3.78 -9.56
CA ASP A 16 -20.09 -3.38 -8.21
C ASP A 16 -18.66 -2.80 -8.19
N ALA A 17 -18.00 -2.73 -9.35
CA ALA A 17 -16.66 -2.20 -9.47
C ALA A 17 -16.65 -0.68 -9.26
N LEU A 18 -15.70 -0.19 -8.45
CA LEU A 18 -15.49 1.25 -8.24
C LEU A 18 -14.94 1.93 -9.50
N LEU A 19 -14.36 1.18 -10.40
CA LEU A 19 -13.71 1.68 -11.61
C LEU A 19 -14.03 0.73 -12.76
N ASP A 20 -14.64 1.26 -13.80
CA ASP A 20 -14.86 0.57 -15.07
C ASP A 20 -13.68 0.79 -16.05
N LYS A 21 -13.80 0.24 -17.25
CA LYS A 21 -12.76 0.35 -18.27
C LYS A 21 -12.53 1.80 -18.70
N GLU A 22 -13.59 2.57 -18.88
CA GLU A 22 -13.50 3.97 -19.32
C GLU A 22 -12.84 4.84 -18.25
N GLY A 23 -13.23 4.66 -17.01
CA GLY A 23 -12.62 5.33 -15.85
C GLY A 23 -11.14 4.99 -15.70
N TYR A 24 -10.76 3.70 -15.89
CA TYR A 24 -9.36 3.29 -15.88
C TYR A 24 -8.55 3.97 -16.98
N GLU A 25 -9.07 3.97 -18.23
CA GLU A 25 -8.39 4.59 -19.36
C GLU A 25 -8.21 6.10 -19.15
N ALA A 26 -9.23 6.79 -18.63
CA ALA A 26 -9.15 8.21 -18.30
C ALA A 26 -8.09 8.49 -17.22
N MET A 27 -8.07 7.71 -16.13
CA MET A 27 -7.06 7.84 -15.09
C MET A 27 -5.65 7.53 -15.59
N TYR A 28 -5.50 6.48 -16.41
CA TYR A 28 -4.22 6.15 -17.03
C TYR A 28 -3.69 7.29 -17.90
N LEU A 29 -4.53 7.85 -18.78
CA LEU A 29 -4.14 8.98 -19.61
C LEU A 29 -3.74 10.20 -18.77
N ALA A 30 -4.50 10.53 -17.74
CA ALA A 30 -4.17 11.62 -16.82
C ALA A 30 -2.82 11.39 -16.13
N SER A 31 -2.53 10.14 -15.69
CA SER A 31 -1.27 9.79 -15.02
C SER A 31 -0.04 9.94 -15.92
N VAL A 32 -0.21 9.77 -17.25
CA VAL A 32 0.87 9.89 -18.24
C VAL A 32 1.01 11.32 -18.74
N GLN A 33 -0.11 12.01 -19.01
CA GLN A 33 -0.10 13.36 -19.58
C GLN A 33 0.26 14.44 -18.57
N ASN A 34 -0.18 14.28 -17.31
CA ASN A 34 0.13 15.22 -16.23
C ASN A 34 0.42 14.46 -14.92
N PRO A 35 1.59 13.79 -14.85
CA PRO A 35 1.92 12.92 -13.73
C PRO A 35 1.99 13.68 -12.39
N ASP A 36 2.49 14.90 -12.36
CA ASP A 36 2.64 15.65 -11.11
C ASP A 36 1.28 16.01 -10.51
N ALA A 37 0.33 16.45 -11.33
CA ALA A 37 -1.03 16.73 -10.86
C ALA A 37 -1.75 15.44 -10.44
N PHE A 38 -1.69 14.40 -11.27
CA PHE A 38 -2.36 13.14 -10.99
C PHE A 38 -1.83 12.49 -9.70
N TRP A 39 -0.53 12.27 -9.60
CA TRP A 39 0.08 11.63 -8.42
C TRP A 39 0.05 12.53 -7.19
N GLY A 40 0.03 13.87 -7.39
CA GLY A 40 -0.20 14.83 -6.32
C GLY A 40 -1.57 14.66 -5.66
N GLU A 41 -2.63 14.38 -6.43
CA GLU A 41 -3.94 14.07 -5.87
C GLU A 41 -3.98 12.66 -5.26
N GLN A 42 -3.41 11.66 -5.92
CA GLN A 42 -3.39 10.29 -5.39
C GLN A 42 -2.62 10.20 -4.07
N GLY A 43 -1.54 10.94 -3.92
CA GLY A 43 -0.77 10.97 -2.68
C GLY A 43 -1.56 11.48 -1.45
N LYS A 44 -2.63 12.25 -1.65
CA LYS A 44 -3.51 12.75 -0.56
C LYS A 44 -4.36 11.66 0.10
N ILE A 45 -4.44 10.48 -0.50
CA ILE A 45 -5.12 9.32 0.09
C ILE A 45 -4.40 8.83 1.36
N LEU A 46 -3.09 9.10 1.46
CA LEU A 46 -2.26 8.69 2.58
C LEU A 46 -2.23 9.77 3.68
N ASP A 47 -2.13 9.32 4.92
CA ASP A 47 -1.97 10.20 6.08
C ASP A 47 -0.48 10.52 6.26
N TRP A 48 -0.11 11.74 5.91
CA TRP A 48 1.25 12.24 6.00
C TRP A 48 1.52 12.88 7.37
N MET A 49 2.61 12.51 8.03
CA MET A 49 3.13 13.19 9.22
C MET A 49 3.71 14.57 8.84
N THR A 50 4.39 14.62 7.71
CA THR A 50 4.82 15.84 7.03
C THR A 50 4.38 15.73 5.58
N PRO A 51 3.46 16.57 5.10
CA PRO A 51 3.04 16.57 3.72
C PRO A 51 4.22 16.83 2.76
N TYR A 52 4.22 16.16 1.61
CA TYR A 52 5.18 16.43 0.55
C TYR A 52 4.88 17.76 -0.14
N THR A 53 5.90 18.40 -0.67
CA THR A 53 5.79 19.55 -1.60
C THR A 53 6.21 19.17 -3.01
N ARG A 54 7.06 18.15 -3.14
CA ARG A 54 7.54 17.64 -4.42
C ARG A 54 6.99 16.25 -4.68
N VAL A 55 6.19 16.12 -5.72
CA VAL A 55 5.56 14.83 -6.10
C VAL A 55 6.60 13.89 -6.70
N LYS A 56 7.37 14.38 -7.67
CA LYS A 56 8.32 13.58 -8.45
C LYS A 56 9.63 14.31 -8.67
N ASN A 57 10.74 13.60 -8.51
CA ASN A 57 12.07 14.06 -8.83
C ASN A 57 12.84 12.90 -9.47
N THR A 58 12.87 12.88 -10.82
CA THR A 58 13.44 11.75 -11.56
C THR A 58 14.38 12.24 -12.66
N SER A 59 15.47 11.52 -12.86
CA SER A 59 16.36 11.64 -14.00
C SER A 59 16.63 10.25 -14.58
N TYR A 60 16.66 10.17 -15.89
CA TYR A 60 17.07 8.97 -16.64
C TYR A 60 18.33 9.25 -17.47
N ASP A 61 19.05 10.34 -17.16
CA ASP A 61 20.28 10.69 -17.87
C ASP A 61 21.33 9.59 -17.70
N PRO A 62 22.09 9.23 -18.73
CA PRO A 62 23.14 8.24 -18.65
C PRO A 62 24.13 8.57 -17.55
N GLY A 63 24.36 7.61 -16.63
CA GLY A 63 25.23 7.79 -15.46
C GLY A 63 24.62 8.54 -14.27
N HIS A 64 23.42 9.09 -14.40
CA HIS A 64 22.73 9.86 -13.37
C HIS A 64 21.25 9.43 -13.18
N VAL A 65 20.98 8.15 -13.24
CA VAL A 65 19.62 7.64 -13.02
C VAL A 65 19.25 7.83 -11.55
N SER A 66 18.19 8.60 -11.32
CA SER A 66 17.64 8.86 -9.98
C SER A 66 16.12 8.88 -10.05
N ILE A 67 15.47 8.11 -9.19
CA ILE A 67 14.00 8.04 -9.13
C ILE A 67 13.58 8.26 -7.69
N LYS A 68 12.94 9.42 -7.44
CA LYS A 68 12.43 9.80 -6.14
C LYS A 68 11.00 10.26 -6.27
N TRP A 69 10.14 9.78 -5.37
CA TRP A 69 8.75 10.16 -5.26
C TRP A 69 8.49 10.67 -3.85
N TYR A 70 7.78 11.80 -3.74
CA TYR A 70 7.40 12.39 -2.45
C TYR A 70 8.58 12.51 -1.47
N GLU A 71 9.76 12.88 -1.97
CA GLU A 71 11.04 12.76 -1.26
C GLU A 71 11.14 13.62 0.01
N ASP A 72 10.35 14.66 0.10
CA ASP A 72 10.27 15.58 1.26
C ASP A 72 9.08 15.27 2.18
N GLY A 73 8.24 14.29 1.81
CA GLY A 73 7.16 13.81 2.63
C GLY A 73 7.62 12.81 3.70
N LEU A 74 6.94 12.79 4.83
CA LEU A 74 7.18 11.82 5.90
C LEU A 74 5.86 11.15 6.29
N LEU A 75 5.85 9.83 6.28
CA LEU A 75 4.69 9.04 6.73
C LEU A 75 5.16 7.80 7.51
N ASN A 76 4.22 7.22 8.26
CA ASN A 76 4.38 5.91 8.88
C ASN A 76 3.50 4.92 8.14
N VAL A 77 4.11 3.90 7.52
CA VAL A 77 3.39 2.88 6.75
C VAL A 77 2.48 2.06 7.66
N SER A 78 2.96 1.66 8.85
CA SER A 78 2.15 0.92 9.81
C SER A 78 0.92 1.70 10.24
N ALA A 79 1.07 3.00 10.55
CA ALA A 79 -0.05 3.87 10.91
C ALA A 79 -1.07 3.97 9.77
N ASN A 80 -0.62 4.10 8.53
CA ASN A 80 -1.50 4.12 7.36
C ASN A 80 -2.22 2.80 7.11
N CYS A 81 -1.56 1.66 7.37
CA CYS A 81 -2.15 0.35 7.14
C CYS A 81 -3.06 -0.13 8.28
N LEU A 82 -2.80 0.28 9.53
CA LEU A 82 -3.47 -0.25 10.72
C LEU A 82 -4.17 0.83 11.53
N ASP A 83 -3.42 1.78 12.08
CA ASP A 83 -3.90 2.71 13.12
C ASP A 83 -5.08 3.54 12.63
N ARG A 84 -5.00 4.12 11.42
CA ARG A 84 -6.08 4.93 10.82
C ARG A 84 -7.40 4.18 10.65
N HIS A 85 -7.37 2.86 10.64
CA HIS A 85 -8.54 2.03 10.44
C HIS A 85 -9.19 1.53 11.73
N LEU A 86 -8.54 1.70 12.89
CA LEU A 86 -9.00 1.11 14.16
C LEU A 86 -10.36 1.64 14.61
N ALA A 87 -10.61 2.94 14.43
CA ALA A 87 -11.86 3.56 14.87
C ALA A 87 -13.10 3.02 14.13
N GLN A 88 -12.96 2.79 12.83
CA GLN A 88 -14.09 2.39 11.97
C GLN A 88 -14.10 0.91 11.61
N ARG A 89 -12.95 0.25 11.65
CA ARG A 89 -12.75 -1.13 11.16
C ARG A 89 -12.00 -2.01 12.17
N GLY A 90 -11.88 -1.57 13.43
CA GLY A 90 -11.09 -2.29 14.44
C GLY A 90 -11.48 -3.75 14.60
N ASP A 91 -12.76 -4.06 14.51
CA ASP A 91 -13.30 -5.42 14.69
C ASP A 91 -13.47 -6.19 13.36
N LYS A 92 -13.11 -5.55 12.21
CA LYS A 92 -13.08 -6.24 10.91
C LYS A 92 -11.86 -7.15 10.83
N VAL A 93 -12.03 -8.34 10.25
CA VAL A 93 -10.92 -9.27 9.97
C VAL A 93 -9.94 -8.60 9.00
N ALA A 94 -8.70 -8.48 9.42
CA ALA A 94 -7.59 -7.93 8.64
C ALA A 94 -6.76 -9.03 7.97
N ILE A 95 -6.57 -10.16 8.66
CA ILE A 95 -5.82 -11.31 8.15
C ILE A 95 -6.63 -12.58 8.35
N ILE A 96 -6.67 -13.40 7.32
CA ILE A 96 -7.10 -14.79 7.38
C ILE A 96 -5.88 -15.63 7.04
N TRP A 97 -5.43 -16.43 8.01
CA TRP A 97 -4.36 -17.39 7.81
C TRP A 97 -4.96 -18.79 7.77
N GLU A 98 -4.48 -19.61 6.86
CA GLU A 98 -4.87 -21.00 6.68
C GLU A 98 -3.58 -21.84 6.57
N GLY A 99 -3.50 -22.91 7.37
CA GLY A 99 -2.39 -23.84 7.36
C GLY A 99 -2.48 -24.87 6.25
N ASP A 100 -1.47 -25.75 6.15
CA ASP A 100 -1.49 -26.90 5.24
C ASP A 100 -2.66 -27.86 5.56
N ASN A 101 -3.03 -27.96 6.83
CA ASN A 101 -4.24 -28.62 7.27
C ASN A 101 -5.41 -27.62 7.24
N PRO A 102 -6.44 -27.79 6.40
CA PRO A 102 -7.56 -26.86 6.30
C PRO A 102 -8.39 -26.70 7.59
N ALA A 103 -8.21 -27.56 8.57
CA ALA A 103 -8.82 -27.43 9.89
C ALA A 103 -8.06 -26.45 10.81
N GLU A 104 -6.89 -26.00 10.38
CA GLU A 104 -6.05 -25.04 11.10
C GLU A 104 -6.15 -23.67 10.43
N ASP A 105 -7.10 -22.86 10.86
CA ASP A 105 -7.24 -21.48 10.42
C ASP A 105 -7.11 -20.50 11.59
N ARG A 106 -6.70 -19.27 11.29
CA ARG A 106 -6.71 -18.16 12.24
C ARG A 106 -7.14 -16.88 11.57
N LYS A 107 -8.03 -16.16 12.22
CA LYS A 107 -8.46 -14.82 11.81
C LYS A 107 -7.98 -13.80 12.83
N LEU A 108 -7.42 -12.70 12.33
CA LEU A 108 -7.00 -11.57 13.15
C LEU A 108 -7.80 -10.34 12.72
N THR A 109 -8.39 -9.65 13.65
CA THR A 109 -9.00 -8.34 13.42
C THR A 109 -7.93 -7.26 13.32
N TYR A 110 -8.27 -6.07 12.80
CA TYR A 110 -7.35 -4.92 12.77
C TYR A 110 -6.86 -4.57 14.19
N ARG A 111 -7.71 -4.66 15.19
CA ARG A 111 -7.38 -4.37 16.59
C ARG A 111 -6.37 -5.37 17.17
N GLU A 112 -6.61 -6.65 16.94
CA GLU A 112 -5.70 -7.71 17.37
C GLU A 112 -4.35 -7.59 16.65
N LEU A 113 -4.36 -7.41 15.33
CA LEU A 113 -3.15 -7.23 14.54
C LEU A 113 -2.33 -6.02 15.01
N HIS A 114 -2.99 -4.88 15.25
CA HIS A 114 -2.33 -3.70 15.80
C HIS A 114 -1.65 -4.00 17.15
N GLY A 115 -2.34 -4.72 18.04
CA GLY A 115 -1.76 -5.17 19.32
C GLY A 115 -0.49 -5.99 19.13
N GLU A 116 -0.49 -6.96 18.23
CA GLU A 116 0.68 -7.78 17.90
C GLU A 116 1.82 -6.96 17.28
N VAL A 117 1.51 -6.05 16.38
CA VAL A 117 2.49 -5.12 15.76
C VAL A 117 3.14 -4.24 16.83
N CYS A 118 2.37 -3.70 17.77
CA CYS A 118 2.91 -2.90 18.87
C CYS A 118 3.85 -3.71 19.78
N LYS A 119 3.50 -4.96 20.11
CA LYS A 119 4.38 -5.86 20.89
C LYS A 119 5.69 -6.12 20.17
N PHE A 120 5.62 -6.47 18.88
CA PHE A 120 6.82 -6.73 18.07
C PHE A 120 7.70 -5.49 17.90
N ALA A 121 7.09 -4.31 17.69
CA ALA A 121 7.82 -3.05 17.63
C ALA A 121 8.59 -2.76 18.92
N ASN A 122 8.01 -3.09 20.10
CA ASN A 122 8.70 -2.95 21.37
C ASN A 122 9.87 -3.94 21.51
N VAL A 123 9.74 -5.16 20.99
CA VAL A 123 10.85 -6.13 20.94
C VAL A 123 11.99 -5.58 20.09
N LEU A 124 11.71 -5.06 18.88
CA LEU A 124 12.72 -4.47 18.03
C LEU A 124 13.44 -3.29 18.70
N LYS A 125 12.71 -2.41 19.39
CA LYS A 125 13.28 -1.32 20.18
C LYS A 125 14.19 -1.84 21.30
N ALA A 126 13.77 -2.86 22.02
CA ALA A 126 14.56 -3.47 23.08
C ALA A 126 15.87 -4.11 22.57
N GLN A 127 15.85 -4.61 21.33
CA GLN A 127 17.04 -5.12 20.64
C GLN A 127 17.92 -4.00 20.04
N GLY A 128 17.55 -2.74 20.23
CA GLY A 128 18.34 -1.59 19.77
C GLY A 128 18.14 -1.21 18.30
N VAL A 129 17.16 -1.80 17.59
CA VAL A 129 16.87 -1.48 16.18
C VAL A 129 16.42 -0.03 16.06
N LYS A 130 17.03 0.70 15.12
CA LYS A 130 16.81 2.13 14.86
C LYS A 130 16.48 2.38 13.39
N ARG A 131 16.08 3.60 13.10
CA ARG A 131 15.86 4.06 11.72
C ARG A 131 17.13 3.88 10.89
N GLY A 132 17.01 3.23 9.75
CA GLY A 132 18.11 2.93 8.82
C GLY A 132 18.72 1.55 9.01
N ASP A 133 18.39 0.83 10.08
CA ASP A 133 18.87 -0.55 10.27
C ASP A 133 18.18 -1.51 9.30
N MET A 134 18.93 -2.49 8.84
CA MET A 134 18.44 -3.55 7.97
C MET A 134 17.86 -4.68 8.80
N VAL A 135 16.61 -5.03 8.55
CA VAL A 135 15.94 -6.19 9.17
C VAL A 135 15.63 -7.22 8.08
N CYS A 136 16.13 -8.43 8.26
CA CYS A 136 15.85 -9.53 7.34
C CYS A 136 14.64 -10.33 7.85
N LEU A 137 13.68 -10.59 6.96
CA LEU A 137 12.55 -11.48 7.19
C LEU A 137 12.72 -12.73 6.33
N TYR A 138 12.66 -13.91 6.95
CA TYR A 138 12.67 -15.18 6.27
C TYR A 138 11.43 -15.97 6.68
N MET A 139 10.53 -16.22 5.71
CA MET A 139 9.25 -16.92 5.93
C MET A 139 8.99 -17.90 4.80
#